data_93ef68c861f81ac7133d7bbcbedbcc7a
#
_entry.id   93ef68c861f81ac7133d7bbcbedbcc7a
#
_cell.length_a   1.000
_cell.length_b   1.000
_cell.length_c   1.000
_cell.angle_alpha   90.00
_cell.angle_beta   90.00
_cell.angle_gamma   90.00
#
_symmetry.space_group_name_H-M   'P 1'
#
loop_
_entity.id
_entity.type
_entity.pdbx_description
1 polymer ?
#
loop_
_entity_poly.entity_id
_entity_poly.type
_entity_poly.pdbx_seq_one_letter_code
_entity_poly.pdbx_strand_id
1 'polypeptide(L)'
;QRTLLLFVVLPLLVLTALGIRFGLEQASQFQQQRLKDDLELIGRAISIPIGNALREHDEQAIELALGSVFIIGEVYGASVFDVNGVRLASAGITESDLTRTAIPDLIVSTGQAQQGFSQVGGRHLFSHFMPLFDAGGQIQGLIQITRRASDFGRALDQLEIIAWLAWAVLAIGILCAVMLGHYGGVGRHVDRLLEHMQRVAQGDHAHRAALEGPTEVAALAEGLNQMLDSIEQAQLELDERRAAETGLLAQLKDQEKMAAIGGMARGVAHELGAPLSVID
;
A
#
# COMPACT_ATOMS: atom_id res chain seq x y z
N GLN A 1 -9.15 -14.53 7.30
CA GLN A 1 -9.57 -13.44 6.40
C GLN A 1 -9.28 -12.06 6.97
N ARG A 2 -9.87 -11.72 8.12
CA ARG A 2 -9.68 -10.42 8.79
C ARG A 2 -8.21 -10.13 9.09
N THR A 3 -7.43 -11.13 9.45
CA THR A 3 -5.99 -11.00 9.74
C THR A 3 -5.17 -10.66 8.50
N LEU A 4 -5.40 -11.29 7.36
CA LEU A 4 -4.64 -11.03 6.12
C LEU A 4 -4.98 -9.64 5.55
N LEU A 5 -6.26 -9.26 5.55
CA LEU A 5 -6.69 -7.91 5.18
C LEU A 5 -6.09 -6.84 6.10
N LEU A 6 -6.08 -7.08 7.42
CA LEU A 6 -5.67 -6.11 8.42
C LEU A 6 -4.14 -6.01 8.55
N PHE A 7 -3.41 -7.13 8.41
CA PHE A 7 -1.95 -7.15 8.61
C PHE A 7 -1.13 -7.03 7.33
N VAL A 8 -1.70 -7.30 6.15
CA VAL A 8 -0.96 -7.24 4.88
C VAL A 8 -1.53 -6.16 3.96
N VAL A 9 -2.83 -6.20 3.66
CA VAL A 9 -3.42 -5.27 2.67
C VAL A 9 -3.50 -3.86 3.22
N LEU A 10 -3.96 -3.67 4.45
CA LEU A 10 -4.11 -2.35 5.05
C LEU A 10 -2.76 -1.61 5.19
N PRO A 11 -1.69 -2.20 5.76
CA PRO A 11 -0.38 -1.53 5.82
C PRO A 11 0.18 -1.20 4.45
N LEU A 12 0.01 -2.08 3.46
CA LEU A 12 0.45 -1.83 2.09
C LEU A 12 -0.27 -0.64 1.46
N LEU A 13 -1.60 -0.53 1.63
CA LEU A 13 -2.39 0.60 1.15
C LEU A 13 -2.02 1.90 1.86
N VAL A 14 -1.79 1.86 3.16
CA VAL A 14 -1.34 3.03 3.93
C VAL A 14 0.05 3.48 3.47
N LEU A 15 0.97 2.55 3.28
CA LEU A 15 2.34 2.87 2.87
C LEU A 15 2.38 3.44 1.45
N THR A 16 1.58 2.92 0.53
CA THR A 16 1.46 3.47 -0.83
C THR A 16 0.79 4.85 -0.84
N ALA A 17 -0.25 5.08 -0.02
CA ALA A 17 -0.88 6.39 0.12
C ALA A 17 0.09 7.45 0.69
N LEU A 18 0.88 7.09 1.71
CA LEU A 18 1.93 7.95 2.26
C LEU A 18 3.02 8.24 1.22
N GLY A 19 3.41 7.25 0.43
CA GLY A 19 4.37 7.42 -0.66
C GLY A 19 3.88 8.42 -1.72
N ILE A 20 2.62 8.33 -2.13
CA ILE A 20 2.00 9.26 -3.07
C ILE A 20 1.97 10.67 -2.48
N ARG A 21 1.52 10.83 -1.23
CA ARG A 21 1.48 12.12 -0.57
C ARG A 21 2.87 12.76 -0.48
N PHE A 22 3.87 12.00 -0.06
CA PHE A 22 5.25 12.48 0.00
C PHE A 22 5.79 12.86 -1.39
N GLY A 23 5.52 12.03 -2.41
CA GLY A 23 5.92 12.32 -3.80
C GLY A 23 5.28 13.59 -4.36
N LEU A 24 3.98 13.81 -4.11
CA LEU A 24 3.27 15.03 -4.51
C LEU A 24 3.81 16.27 -3.80
N GLU A 25 4.09 16.17 -2.50
CA GLU A 25 4.67 17.28 -1.74
C GLU A 25 6.07 17.65 -2.25
N GLN A 26 6.89 16.67 -2.56
CA GLN A 26 8.20 16.87 -3.15
C GLN A 26 8.12 17.48 -4.56
N ALA A 27 7.18 17.00 -5.39
CA ALA A 27 6.93 17.55 -6.73
C ALA A 27 6.45 19.00 -6.66
N SER A 28 5.61 19.33 -5.67
CA SER A 28 5.14 20.69 -5.41
C SER A 28 6.29 21.63 -5.07
N GLN A 29 7.15 21.25 -4.15
CA GLN A 29 8.32 22.04 -3.78
C GLN A 29 9.26 22.27 -4.97
N PHE A 30 9.53 21.21 -5.74
CA PHE A 30 10.39 21.31 -6.92
C PHE A 30 9.81 22.25 -7.99
N GLN A 31 8.50 22.17 -8.23
CA GLN A 31 7.82 23.03 -9.18
C GLN A 31 7.80 24.51 -8.72
N GLN A 32 7.52 24.74 -7.44
CA GLN A 32 7.60 26.08 -6.86
C GLN A 32 9.01 26.68 -6.99
N GLN A 33 10.04 25.88 -6.75
CA GLN A 33 11.42 26.34 -6.90
C GLN A 33 11.73 26.68 -8.36
N ARG A 34 11.36 25.85 -9.32
CA ARG A 34 11.53 26.17 -10.75
C ARG A 34 10.86 27.48 -11.15
N LEU A 35 9.62 27.70 -10.71
CA LEU A 35 8.91 28.93 -11.03
C LEU A 35 9.59 30.18 -10.44
N LYS A 36 10.20 30.06 -9.26
CA LYS A 36 11.02 31.12 -8.67
C LYS A 36 12.29 31.37 -9.46
N ASP A 37 12.99 30.31 -9.84
CA ASP A 37 14.21 30.40 -10.62
C ASP A 37 13.94 31.03 -12.02
N ASP A 38 12.82 30.68 -12.64
CA ASP A 38 12.38 31.30 -13.91
C ASP A 38 12.16 32.81 -13.77
N LEU A 39 11.48 33.25 -12.69
CA LEU A 39 11.29 34.68 -12.43
C LEU A 39 12.60 35.42 -12.18
N GLU A 40 13.53 34.79 -11.47
CA GLU A 40 14.86 35.33 -11.27
C GLU A 40 15.64 35.47 -12.59
N LEU A 41 15.57 34.47 -13.47
CA LEU A 41 16.19 34.53 -14.80
C LEU A 41 15.63 35.65 -15.66
N ILE A 42 14.29 35.78 -15.69
CA ILE A 42 13.60 36.84 -16.39
C ILE A 42 14.04 38.21 -15.84
N GLY A 43 14.03 38.38 -14.51
CA GLY A 43 14.44 39.59 -13.85
C GLY A 43 15.88 39.99 -14.18
N ARG A 44 16.80 39.02 -14.15
CA ARG A 44 18.21 39.25 -14.54
C ARG A 44 18.36 39.65 -16.00
N ALA A 45 17.59 39.02 -16.91
CA ALA A 45 17.64 39.33 -18.33
C ALA A 45 17.24 40.76 -18.65
N ILE A 46 16.24 41.31 -17.94
CA ILE A 46 15.75 42.67 -18.16
C ILE A 46 16.42 43.71 -17.25
N SER A 47 17.16 43.32 -16.21
CA SER A 47 17.83 44.24 -15.30
C SER A 47 18.86 45.13 -16.00
N ILE A 48 19.58 44.61 -17.00
CA ILE A 48 20.58 45.39 -17.75
C ILE A 48 19.93 46.47 -18.63
N PRO A 49 18.97 46.15 -19.54
CA PRO A 49 18.32 47.18 -20.34
C PRO A 49 17.59 48.21 -19.48
N ILE A 50 16.91 47.82 -18.40
CA ILE A 50 16.22 48.72 -17.50
C ILE A 50 17.18 49.62 -16.74
N GLY A 51 18.32 49.05 -16.22
CA GLY A 51 19.35 49.83 -15.53
C GLY A 51 19.99 50.89 -16.44
N ASN A 52 20.15 50.60 -17.73
CA ASN A 52 20.64 51.58 -18.72
C ASN A 52 19.62 52.68 -18.99
N ALA A 53 18.36 52.30 -19.23
CA ALA A 53 17.28 53.25 -19.47
C ALA A 53 17.01 54.16 -18.25
N LEU A 54 17.11 53.63 -17.03
CA LEU A 54 16.97 54.38 -15.79
C LEU A 54 18.06 55.47 -15.65
N ARG A 55 19.30 55.14 -16.04
CA ARG A 55 20.42 56.07 -16.01
C ARG A 55 20.29 57.19 -17.02
N GLU A 56 19.73 56.90 -18.20
CA GLU A 56 19.47 57.86 -19.26
C GLU A 56 18.17 58.65 -19.05
N HIS A 57 17.40 58.34 -18.01
CA HIS A 57 16.08 58.90 -17.71
C HIS A 57 15.09 58.74 -18.89
N ASP A 58 15.23 57.61 -19.62
CA ASP A 58 14.39 57.30 -20.78
C ASP A 58 13.21 56.40 -20.36
N GLU A 59 12.08 57.06 -20.03
CA GLU A 59 10.84 56.39 -19.62
C GLU A 59 10.31 55.46 -20.73
N GLN A 60 10.47 55.82 -21.99
CA GLN A 60 10.00 55.00 -23.13
C GLN A 60 10.83 53.69 -23.24
N ALA A 61 12.15 53.78 -23.04
CA ALA A 61 13.00 52.62 -23.04
C ALA A 61 12.69 51.67 -21.84
N ILE A 62 12.33 52.23 -20.67
CA ILE A 62 11.90 51.42 -19.50
C ILE A 62 10.58 50.72 -19.84
N GLU A 63 9.58 51.39 -20.39
CA GLU A 63 8.30 50.77 -20.76
C GLU A 63 8.45 49.67 -21.82
N LEU A 64 9.29 49.91 -22.83
CA LEU A 64 9.60 48.87 -23.85
C LEU A 64 10.30 47.65 -23.24
N ALA A 65 11.25 47.88 -22.37
CA ALA A 65 11.95 46.77 -21.67
C ALA A 65 10.97 46.00 -20.78
N LEU A 66 10.10 46.66 -20.04
CA LEU A 66 9.03 46.03 -19.24
C LEU A 66 8.05 45.26 -20.13
N GLY A 67 7.67 45.82 -21.29
CA GLY A 67 6.80 45.17 -22.26
C GLY A 67 7.39 43.86 -22.80
N SER A 68 8.71 43.78 -22.95
CA SER A 68 9.37 42.59 -23.45
C SER A 68 9.27 41.37 -22.51
N VAL A 69 9.07 41.61 -21.21
CA VAL A 69 8.93 40.54 -20.19
C VAL A 69 7.75 39.63 -20.52
N PHE A 70 6.65 40.18 -21.05
CA PHE A 70 5.46 39.40 -21.42
C PHE A 70 5.70 38.44 -22.59
N ILE A 71 6.73 38.71 -23.40
CA ILE A 71 7.12 37.86 -24.53
C ILE A 71 8.02 36.70 -24.07
N ILE A 72 8.85 36.97 -23.05
CA ILE A 72 9.87 36.02 -22.59
C ILE A 72 9.28 34.92 -21.67
N GLY A 73 8.22 35.24 -20.93
CA GLY A 73 7.63 34.31 -19.97
C GLY A 73 6.18 34.57 -19.59
N GLU A 74 5.59 33.65 -18.83
CA GLU A 74 4.23 33.81 -18.29
C GLU A 74 4.20 34.79 -17.12
N VAL A 75 4.53 36.06 -17.39
CA VAL A 75 4.54 37.16 -16.42
C VAL A 75 3.18 37.84 -16.43
N TYR A 76 2.69 38.23 -15.26
CA TYR A 76 1.40 38.88 -15.10
C TYR A 76 1.52 40.42 -14.99
N GLY A 77 2.68 40.88 -14.54
CA GLY A 77 3.05 42.26 -14.47
C GLY A 77 4.52 42.46 -14.11
N ALA A 78 5.06 43.60 -14.49
CA ALA A 78 6.39 44.01 -14.08
C ALA A 78 6.37 45.51 -13.75
N SER A 79 7.11 45.96 -12.75
CA SER A 79 7.26 47.34 -12.35
C SER A 79 8.69 47.65 -11.94
N VAL A 80 9.06 48.90 -12.14
CA VAL A 80 10.34 49.46 -11.69
C VAL A 80 10.04 50.53 -10.64
N PHE A 81 10.80 50.46 -9.54
CA PHE A 81 10.73 51.39 -8.42
C PHE A 81 12.10 52.05 -8.19
N ASP A 82 12.08 53.21 -7.62
CA ASP A 82 13.29 53.84 -7.09
C ASP A 82 13.75 53.16 -5.79
N VAL A 83 14.86 53.59 -5.21
CA VAL A 83 15.42 53.09 -3.94
C VAL A 83 14.49 53.31 -2.74
N ASN A 84 13.55 54.25 -2.83
CA ASN A 84 12.55 54.57 -1.81
C ASN A 84 11.25 53.82 -1.97
N GLY A 85 11.11 53.01 -3.04
CA GLY A 85 9.91 52.25 -3.36
C GLY A 85 8.85 53.00 -4.12
N VAL A 86 9.17 54.18 -4.65
CA VAL A 86 8.27 54.95 -5.53
C VAL A 86 8.28 54.31 -6.92
N ARG A 87 7.10 54.02 -7.47
CA ARG A 87 6.97 53.38 -8.79
C ARG A 87 7.32 54.39 -9.92
N LEU A 88 8.31 54.00 -10.73
CA LEU A 88 8.75 54.80 -11.90
C LEU A 88 8.00 54.38 -13.18
N ALA A 89 7.85 53.08 -13.38
CA ALA A 89 7.13 52.54 -14.54
C ALA A 89 6.48 51.20 -14.23
N SER A 90 5.45 50.83 -14.96
CA SER A 90 4.80 49.53 -14.78
C SER A 90 4.12 49.04 -16.05
N ALA A 91 4.08 47.74 -16.23
CA ALA A 91 3.34 47.05 -17.26
C ALA A 91 2.59 45.84 -16.64
N GLY A 92 1.32 45.67 -16.97
CA GLY A 92 0.47 44.62 -16.41
C GLY A 92 -0.07 44.94 -15.00
N ILE A 93 -0.28 43.90 -14.20
CA ILE A 93 -0.80 44.01 -12.84
C ILE A 93 0.30 43.85 -11.81
N THR A 94 0.59 44.92 -11.09
CA THR A 94 1.65 45.03 -10.09
C THR A 94 1.18 45.84 -8.90
N GLU A 95 1.96 45.91 -7.85
CA GLU A 95 1.73 46.81 -6.73
C GLU A 95 1.89 48.27 -7.16
N SER A 96 1.07 49.14 -6.60
CA SER A 96 1.07 50.55 -6.99
C SER A 96 2.23 51.32 -6.35
N ASP A 97 2.66 50.95 -5.17
CA ASP A 97 3.69 51.65 -4.40
C ASP A 97 4.25 50.74 -3.30
N LEU A 98 5.55 50.80 -3.05
CA LEU A 98 6.26 50.04 -2.02
C LEU A 98 6.71 50.91 -0.84
N THR A 99 6.44 52.21 -0.85
CA THR A 99 6.91 53.17 0.18
C THR A 99 6.44 52.85 1.59
N ARG A 100 5.36 52.05 1.73
CA ARG A 100 4.79 51.59 3.02
C ARG A 100 5.21 50.20 3.41
N THR A 101 6.09 49.57 2.65
CA THR A 101 6.57 48.22 2.90
C THR A 101 8.03 48.25 3.33
N ALA A 102 8.48 47.22 4.04
CA ALA A 102 9.90 47.06 4.42
C ALA A 102 10.76 46.50 3.25
N ILE A 103 10.17 46.24 2.08
CA ILE A 103 10.85 45.59 0.96
C ILE A 103 11.99 46.44 0.39
N PRO A 104 11.80 47.72 0.11
CA PRO A 104 12.88 48.58 -0.40
C PRO A 104 14.08 48.63 0.56
N ASP A 105 13.84 48.91 1.84
CA ASP A 105 14.88 48.98 2.86
C ASP A 105 15.66 47.64 2.99
N LEU A 106 14.94 46.53 2.94
CA LEU A 106 15.55 45.22 3.05
C LEU A 106 16.44 44.90 1.83
N ILE A 107 15.99 45.21 0.63
CA ILE A 107 16.76 44.98 -0.60
C ILE A 107 17.96 45.89 -0.69
N VAL A 108 17.80 47.18 -0.35
CA VAL A 108 18.88 48.15 -0.37
C VAL A 108 19.96 47.81 0.67
N SER A 109 19.55 47.31 1.84
CA SER A 109 20.50 46.95 2.88
C SER A 109 21.23 45.63 2.66
N THR A 110 20.53 44.63 2.08
CA THR A 110 21.10 43.26 1.91
C THR A 110 21.63 42.98 0.51
N GLY A 111 21.20 43.73 -0.50
CA GLY A 111 21.48 43.45 -1.92
C GLY A 111 20.83 42.16 -2.44
N GLN A 112 19.95 41.56 -1.65
CA GLN A 112 19.34 40.27 -1.99
C GLN A 112 17.91 40.44 -2.52
N ALA A 113 17.53 39.58 -3.46
CA ALA A 113 16.17 39.53 -3.97
C ALA A 113 15.18 39.12 -2.86
N GLN A 114 14.00 39.69 -2.87
CA GLN A 114 12.90 39.38 -1.95
C GLN A 114 11.71 38.78 -2.69
N GLN A 115 10.99 37.91 -2.03
CA GLN A 115 9.84 37.20 -2.62
C GLN A 115 8.67 37.22 -1.66
N GLY A 116 7.46 37.32 -2.18
CA GLY A 116 6.28 37.31 -1.33
C GLY A 116 5.00 37.12 -2.11
N PHE A 117 3.98 36.67 -1.40
CA PHE A 117 2.61 36.67 -1.91
C PHE A 117 1.92 37.97 -1.50
N SER A 118 1.30 38.62 -2.45
CA SER A 118 0.51 39.85 -2.23
C SER A 118 -0.85 39.75 -2.87
N GLN A 119 -1.76 40.62 -2.46
CA GLN A 119 -3.09 40.73 -3.06
C GLN A 119 -3.23 42.09 -3.70
N VAL A 120 -3.28 42.10 -5.02
CA VAL A 120 -3.44 43.34 -5.82
C VAL A 120 -4.72 43.26 -6.62
N GLY A 121 -5.59 44.22 -6.46
CA GLY A 121 -6.88 44.28 -7.18
C GLY A 121 -7.78 43.06 -6.95
N GLY A 122 -7.75 42.46 -5.75
CA GLY A 122 -8.50 41.24 -5.41
C GLY A 122 -7.91 39.92 -5.95
N ARG A 123 -6.72 39.99 -6.55
CA ARG A 123 -6.02 38.80 -7.09
C ARG A 123 -4.79 38.49 -6.28
N HIS A 124 -4.58 37.19 -5.98
CA HIS A 124 -3.38 36.72 -5.32
C HIS A 124 -2.26 36.61 -6.34
N LEU A 125 -1.18 37.35 -6.10
CA LEU A 125 0.01 37.41 -6.92
C LEU A 125 1.21 36.92 -6.12
N PHE A 126 2.11 36.26 -6.78
CA PHE A 126 3.46 36.02 -6.31
C PHE A 126 4.36 37.10 -6.91
N SER A 127 5.02 37.88 -6.07
CA SER A 127 5.91 38.96 -6.43
C SER A 127 7.34 38.61 -6.15
N HIS A 128 8.20 38.81 -7.13
CA HIS A 128 9.65 38.69 -7.01
C HIS A 128 10.29 40.05 -7.19
N PHE A 129 10.99 40.54 -6.18
CA PHE A 129 11.64 41.86 -6.17
C PHE A 129 13.15 41.64 -6.27
N MET A 130 13.80 42.35 -7.19
CA MET A 130 15.24 42.28 -7.41
C MET A 130 15.86 43.66 -7.43
N PRO A 131 17.11 43.81 -6.91
CA PRO A 131 17.84 45.06 -7.01
C PRO A 131 18.29 45.33 -8.46
N LEU A 132 18.22 46.57 -8.88
CA LEU A 132 18.83 47.08 -10.11
C LEU A 132 20.15 47.77 -9.76
N PHE A 133 21.26 47.23 -10.28
CA PHE A 133 22.58 47.76 -10.02
C PHE A 133 23.03 48.72 -11.13
N ASP A 134 23.77 49.75 -10.73
CA ASP A 134 24.47 50.62 -11.70
C ASP A 134 25.80 50.00 -12.15
N ALA A 135 26.54 50.69 -13.03
CA ALA A 135 27.85 50.26 -13.48
C ALA A 135 28.90 50.27 -12.36
N GLY A 136 28.64 50.95 -11.25
CA GLY A 136 29.48 51.01 -10.05
C GLY A 136 29.12 49.94 -8.99
N GLY A 137 28.05 49.12 -9.23
CA GLY A 137 27.58 48.11 -8.32
C GLY A 137 26.70 48.66 -7.18
N GLN A 138 26.22 49.93 -7.29
CA GLN A 138 25.25 50.50 -6.35
C GLN A 138 23.82 50.23 -6.80
N ILE A 139 22.90 50.07 -5.86
CA ILE A 139 21.50 49.85 -6.16
C ILE A 139 20.87 51.17 -6.56
N GLN A 140 20.40 51.27 -7.81
CA GLN A 140 19.71 52.45 -8.36
C GLN A 140 18.19 52.38 -8.21
N GLY A 141 17.64 51.16 -8.02
CA GLY A 141 16.22 50.91 -7.96
C GLY A 141 15.92 49.45 -7.79
N LEU A 142 14.65 49.11 -7.92
CA LEU A 142 14.11 47.78 -7.73
C LEU A 142 13.24 47.42 -8.92
N ILE A 143 13.30 46.13 -9.32
CA ILE A 143 12.35 45.57 -10.27
C ILE A 143 11.45 44.57 -9.54
N GLN A 144 10.14 44.69 -9.79
CA GLN A 144 9.16 43.70 -9.38
C GLN A 144 8.68 42.93 -10.60
N ILE A 145 8.62 41.63 -10.51
CA ILE A 145 7.96 40.77 -11.51
C ILE A 145 6.88 39.99 -10.78
N THR A 146 5.68 40.02 -11.33
CA THR A 146 4.53 39.32 -10.72
C THR A 146 4.05 38.17 -11.59
N ARG A 147 3.61 37.10 -10.92
CA ARG A 147 2.95 35.94 -11.53
C ARG A 147 1.70 35.60 -10.72
N ARG A 148 0.70 34.97 -11.36
CA ARG A 148 -0.49 34.54 -10.62
C ARG A 148 -0.13 33.46 -9.60
N ALA A 149 -0.59 33.62 -8.37
CA ALA A 149 -0.42 32.60 -7.35
C ALA A 149 -1.08 31.27 -7.74
N SER A 150 -2.19 31.31 -8.51
CA SER A 150 -2.87 30.11 -9.01
C SER A 150 -2.05 29.29 -10.00
N ASP A 151 -1.03 29.86 -10.64
CA ASP A 151 -0.20 29.14 -11.61
C ASP A 151 0.77 28.18 -10.88
N PHE A 152 1.02 28.45 -9.58
CA PHE A 152 1.79 27.56 -8.71
C PHE A 152 1.03 26.29 -8.28
N GLY A 153 -0.32 26.31 -8.33
CA GLY A 153 -1.16 25.19 -7.85
C GLY A 153 -1.82 24.35 -8.94
N ARG A 154 -2.29 24.97 -10.03
CA ARG A 154 -3.18 24.31 -11.00
C ARG A 154 -2.65 23.04 -11.63
N ALA A 155 -1.38 23.01 -12.01
CA ALA A 155 -0.77 21.82 -12.61
C ALA A 155 -0.67 20.66 -11.62
N LEU A 156 -0.49 20.97 -10.33
CA LEU A 156 -0.38 20.01 -9.25
C LEU A 156 -1.75 19.49 -8.81
N ASP A 157 -2.77 20.35 -8.78
CA ASP A 157 -4.14 19.95 -8.42
C ASP A 157 -4.67 18.84 -9.35
N GLN A 158 -4.38 18.94 -10.64
CA GLN A 158 -4.74 17.91 -11.61
C GLN A 158 -3.95 16.61 -11.39
N LEU A 159 -2.65 16.71 -11.14
CA LEU A 159 -1.80 15.54 -10.85
C LEU A 159 -2.23 14.87 -9.54
N GLU A 160 -2.59 15.64 -8.54
CA GLU A 160 -3.09 15.12 -7.27
C GLU A 160 -4.37 14.31 -7.45
N ILE A 161 -5.36 14.85 -8.19
CA ILE A 161 -6.60 14.13 -8.48
C ILE A 161 -6.33 12.83 -9.24
N ILE A 162 -5.48 12.87 -10.27
CA ILE A 162 -5.12 11.70 -11.07
C ILE A 162 -4.40 10.66 -10.21
N ALA A 163 -3.46 11.08 -9.35
CA ALA A 163 -2.73 10.19 -8.47
C ALA A 163 -3.66 9.48 -7.46
N TRP A 164 -4.59 10.21 -6.85
CA TRP A 164 -5.57 9.62 -5.93
C TRP A 164 -6.57 8.71 -6.63
N LEU A 165 -7.01 9.03 -7.85
CA LEU A 165 -7.85 8.14 -8.66
C LEU A 165 -7.11 6.86 -9.03
N ALA A 166 -5.86 6.97 -9.48
CA ALA A 166 -5.04 5.79 -9.80
C ALA A 166 -4.82 4.90 -8.58
N TRP A 167 -4.56 5.52 -7.40
CA TRP A 167 -4.44 4.79 -6.15
C TRP A 167 -5.73 4.08 -5.76
N ALA A 168 -6.89 4.74 -5.91
CA ALA A 168 -8.19 4.14 -5.61
C ALA A 168 -8.47 2.92 -6.50
N VAL A 169 -8.18 3.02 -7.80
CA VAL A 169 -8.32 1.90 -8.76
C VAL A 169 -7.40 0.74 -8.37
N LEU A 170 -6.15 1.03 -8.01
CA LEU A 170 -5.19 0.04 -7.54
C LEU A 170 -5.67 -0.64 -6.25
N ALA A 171 -6.15 0.14 -5.28
CA ALA A 171 -6.67 -0.37 -4.01
C ALA A 171 -7.87 -1.29 -4.21
N ILE A 172 -8.82 -0.91 -5.07
CA ILE A 172 -9.97 -1.74 -5.44
C ILE A 172 -9.50 -3.02 -6.14
N GLY A 173 -8.55 -2.91 -7.07
CA GLY A 173 -7.97 -4.05 -7.77
C GLY A 173 -7.33 -5.07 -6.82
N ILE A 174 -6.53 -4.60 -5.86
CA ILE A 174 -5.91 -5.45 -4.83
C ILE A 174 -6.98 -6.12 -3.97
N LEU A 175 -7.99 -5.35 -3.53
CA LEU A 175 -9.09 -5.89 -2.72
C LEU A 175 -9.88 -6.96 -3.48
N CYS A 176 -10.20 -6.71 -4.74
CA CYS A 176 -10.87 -7.69 -5.61
C CYS A 176 -10.00 -8.93 -5.82
N ALA A 177 -8.71 -8.78 -6.09
CA ALA A 177 -7.79 -9.90 -6.28
C ALA A 177 -7.69 -10.78 -5.02
N VAL A 178 -7.59 -10.16 -3.84
CA VAL A 178 -7.58 -10.88 -2.56
C VAL A 178 -8.91 -11.60 -2.31
N MET A 179 -10.04 -10.95 -2.59
CA MET A 179 -11.36 -11.57 -2.47
C MET A 179 -11.53 -12.74 -3.42
N LEU A 180 -11.23 -12.57 -4.70
CA LEU A 180 -11.35 -13.62 -5.71
C LEU A 180 -10.41 -14.80 -5.42
N GLY A 181 -9.16 -14.53 -5.04
CA GLY A 181 -8.18 -15.55 -4.66
C GLY A 181 -8.64 -16.37 -3.45
N HIS A 182 -9.25 -15.71 -2.47
CA HIS A 182 -9.74 -16.38 -1.27
C HIS A 182 -11.00 -17.22 -1.53
N TYR A 183 -12.00 -16.66 -2.23
CA TYR A 183 -13.25 -17.39 -2.52
C TYR A 183 -13.11 -18.46 -3.61
N GLY A 184 -12.22 -18.25 -4.59
CA GLY A 184 -12.07 -19.13 -5.75
C GLY A 184 -11.06 -20.27 -5.59
N GLY A 185 -9.96 -20.02 -4.86
CA GLY A 185 -8.81 -20.93 -4.83
C GLY A 185 -8.72 -21.85 -3.62
N VAL A 186 -8.59 -21.33 -2.44
CA VAL A 186 -8.25 -22.11 -1.24
C VAL A 186 -9.47 -22.45 -0.40
N GLY A 187 -10.37 -21.49 -0.19
CA GLY A 187 -11.50 -21.62 0.75
C GLY A 187 -12.38 -22.81 0.46
N ARG A 188 -12.78 -22.98 -0.82
CA ARG A 188 -13.70 -24.04 -1.25
C ARG A 188 -13.12 -25.44 -1.07
N HIS A 189 -11.81 -25.60 -1.27
CA HIS A 189 -11.16 -26.91 -1.12
C HIS A 189 -10.92 -27.25 0.35
N VAL A 190 -10.63 -26.25 1.19
CA VAL A 190 -10.50 -26.45 2.65
C VAL A 190 -11.85 -26.80 3.28
N ASP A 191 -12.94 -26.13 2.86
CA ASP A 191 -14.29 -26.45 3.37
C ASP A 191 -14.71 -27.89 3.00
N ARG A 192 -14.41 -28.34 1.77
CA ARG A 192 -14.63 -29.74 1.37
C ARG A 192 -13.80 -30.73 2.18
N LEU A 193 -12.54 -30.40 2.47
CA LEU A 193 -11.69 -31.27 3.28
C LEU A 193 -12.20 -31.38 4.73
N LEU A 194 -12.69 -30.26 5.30
CA LEU A 194 -13.33 -30.26 6.61
C LEU A 194 -14.61 -31.09 6.66
N GLU A 195 -15.46 -30.97 5.64
CA GLU A 195 -16.67 -31.78 5.52
C GLU A 195 -16.32 -33.28 5.45
N HIS A 196 -15.27 -33.59 4.71
CA HIS A 196 -14.75 -34.95 4.58
C HIS A 196 -14.26 -35.50 5.94
N MET A 197 -13.46 -34.72 6.66
CA MET A 197 -13.01 -35.07 8.03
C MET A 197 -14.19 -35.30 8.98
N GLN A 198 -15.26 -34.51 8.87
CA GLN A 198 -16.46 -34.71 9.68
C GLN A 198 -17.19 -36.03 9.37
N ARG A 199 -17.27 -36.44 8.09
CA ARG A 199 -17.82 -37.75 7.70
C ARG A 199 -16.99 -38.90 8.24
N VAL A 200 -15.68 -38.81 8.15
CA VAL A 200 -14.78 -39.81 8.74
C VAL A 200 -14.98 -39.91 10.26
N ALA A 201 -15.11 -38.77 10.96
CA ALA A 201 -15.38 -38.77 12.40
C ALA A 201 -16.74 -39.40 12.76
N GLN A 202 -17.71 -39.45 11.85
CA GLN A 202 -19.01 -40.12 12.00
C GLN A 202 -18.97 -41.62 11.67
N GLY A 203 -17.79 -42.16 11.29
CA GLY A 203 -17.59 -43.58 11.04
C GLY A 203 -17.54 -44.00 9.58
N ASP A 204 -17.63 -43.06 8.64
CA ASP A 204 -17.47 -43.35 7.21
C ASP A 204 -15.98 -43.40 6.82
N HIS A 205 -15.32 -44.47 7.15
CA HIS A 205 -13.89 -44.64 6.88
C HIS A 205 -13.57 -45.09 5.44
N ALA A 206 -14.61 -45.46 4.65
CA ALA A 206 -14.42 -45.90 3.27
C ALA A 206 -14.30 -44.73 2.26
N HIS A 207 -14.75 -43.56 2.66
CA HIS A 207 -14.71 -42.37 1.81
C HIS A 207 -13.31 -41.79 1.76
N ARG A 208 -12.82 -41.39 0.57
CA ARG A 208 -11.51 -40.79 0.36
C ARG A 208 -11.64 -39.34 -0.08
N ALA A 209 -10.75 -38.47 0.41
CA ALA A 209 -10.68 -37.08 -0.01
C ALA A 209 -10.18 -36.94 -1.44
N ALA A 210 -10.84 -36.09 -2.24
CA ALA A 210 -10.39 -35.79 -3.59
C ALA A 210 -9.09 -34.98 -3.57
N LEU A 211 -8.12 -35.38 -4.40
CA LEU A 211 -6.82 -34.71 -4.54
C LEU A 211 -6.94 -33.50 -5.49
N GLU A 212 -7.80 -32.55 -5.13
CA GLU A 212 -8.10 -31.36 -5.94
C GLU A 212 -7.68 -30.09 -5.22
N GLY A 213 -7.28 -29.06 -6.00
CA GLY A 213 -6.95 -27.74 -5.47
C GLY A 213 -5.46 -27.42 -5.44
N PRO A 214 -5.04 -26.39 -4.67
CA PRO A 214 -3.64 -26.03 -4.50
C PRO A 214 -2.81 -27.19 -3.95
N THR A 215 -1.52 -27.19 -4.30
CA THR A 215 -0.59 -28.26 -3.94
C THR A 215 -0.58 -28.59 -2.44
N GLU A 216 -0.72 -27.58 -1.59
CA GLU A 216 -0.75 -27.74 -0.12
C GLU A 216 -2.01 -28.45 0.36
N VAL A 217 -3.14 -28.17 -0.25
CA VAL A 217 -4.43 -28.80 0.10
C VAL A 217 -4.48 -30.24 -0.44
N ALA A 218 -3.96 -30.46 -1.64
CA ALA A 218 -3.84 -31.80 -2.22
C ALA A 218 -2.92 -32.71 -1.35
N ALA A 219 -1.79 -32.18 -0.87
CA ALA A 219 -0.90 -32.90 0.04
C ALA A 219 -1.57 -33.25 1.38
N LEU A 220 -2.40 -32.35 1.94
CA LEU A 220 -3.20 -32.63 3.13
C LEU A 220 -4.24 -33.71 2.89
N ALA A 221 -4.94 -33.68 1.73
CA ALA A 221 -5.90 -34.71 1.34
C ALA A 221 -5.24 -36.09 1.18
N GLU A 222 -4.04 -36.13 0.58
CA GLU A 222 -3.24 -37.35 0.44
C GLU A 222 -2.83 -37.91 1.79
N GLY A 223 -2.31 -37.07 2.70
CA GLY A 223 -1.94 -37.50 4.06
C GLY A 223 -3.14 -38.02 4.86
N LEU A 224 -4.33 -37.39 4.69
CA LEU A 224 -5.57 -37.89 5.28
C LEU A 224 -5.96 -39.26 4.72
N ASN A 225 -5.88 -39.47 3.41
CA ASN A 225 -6.18 -40.74 2.79
C ASN A 225 -5.22 -41.86 3.27
N GLN A 226 -3.92 -41.57 3.38
CA GLN A 226 -2.92 -42.52 3.93
C GLN A 226 -3.23 -42.90 5.38
N MET A 227 -3.68 -41.91 6.19
CA MET A 227 -4.09 -42.20 7.57
C MET A 227 -5.30 -43.13 7.62
N LEU A 228 -6.30 -42.90 6.72
CA LEU A 228 -7.48 -43.77 6.63
C LEU A 228 -7.12 -45.20 6.19
N ASP A 229 -6.20 -45.37 5.24
CA ASP A 229 -5.71 -46.68 4.83
C ASP A 229 -5.04 -47.40 5.99
N SER A 230 -4.28 -46.70 6.79
CA SER A 230 -3.63 -47.26 8.00
C SER A 230 -4.66 -47.67 9.06
N ILE A 231 -5.71 -46.89 9.26
CA ILE A 231 -6.81 -47.22 10.18
C ILE A 231 -7.56 -48.49 9.71
N GLU A 232 -7.89 -48.56 8.41
CA GLU A 232 -8.58 -49.70 7.82
C GLU A 232 -7.74 -50.98 7.98
N GLN A 233 -6.44 -50.92 7.72
CA GLN A 233 -5.52 -52.05 7.92
C GLN A 233 -5.44 -52.50 9.39
N ALA A 234 -5.37 -51.53 10.33
CA ALA A 234 -5.35 -51.84 11.76
C ALA A 234 -6.66 -52.49 12.22
N GLN A 235 -7.81 -52.07 11.65
CA GLN A 235 -9.11 -52.67 11.94
C GLN A 235 -9.18 -54.13 11.45
N LEU A 236 -8.71 -54.40 10.23
CA LEU A 236 -8.66 -55.75 9.68
C LEU A 236 -7.77 -56.68 10.57
N GLU A 237 -6.59 -56.20 10.96
CA GLU A 237 -5.75 -56.97 11.89
C GLU A 237 -6.42 -57.24 13.24
N LEU A 238 -7.14 -56.27 13.80
CA LEU A 238 -7.88 -56.45 15.03
C LEU A 238 -8.99 -57.48 14.90
N ASP A 239 -9.73 -57.45 13.79
CA ASP A 239 -10.82 -58.39 13.54
C ASP A 239 -10.28 -59.82 13.31
N GLU A 240 -9.14 -60.00 12.63
CA GLU A 240 -8.47 -61.28 12.49
C GLU A 240 -8.00 -61.82 13.85
N ARG A 241 -7.40 -60.98 14.70
CA ARG A 241 -6.98 -61.36 16.05
C ARG A 241 -8.18 -61.77 16.92
N ARG A 242 -9.28 -61.05 16.87
CA ARG A 242 -10.52 -61.35 17.58
C ARG A 242 -11.14 -62.65 17.12
N ALA A 243 -11.16 -62.93 15.79
CA ALA A 243 -11.60 -64.19 15.25
C ALA A 243 -10.74 -65.38 15.69
N ALA A 244 -9.42 -65.21 15.70
CA ALA A 244 -8.49 -66.22 16.22
C ALA A 244 -8.68 -66.49 17.72
N GLU A 245 -8.83 -65.39 18.53
CA GLU A 245 -9.09 -65.49 19.97
C GLU A 245 -10.39 -66.21 20.27
N THR A 246 -11.49 -65.86 19.57
CA THR A 246 -12.78 -66.58 19.69
C THR A 246 -12.69 -68.03 19.30
N GLY A 247 -11.92 -68.38 18.24
CA GLY A 247 -11.64 -69.74 17.83
C GLY A 247 -10.88 -70.54 18.90
N LEU A 248 -9.86 -69.95 19.49
CA LEU A 248 -9.08 -70.57 20.59
C LEU A 248 -9.96 -70.80 21.83
N LEU A 249 -10.77 -69.82 22.20
CA LEU A 249 -11.70 -69.96 23.35
C LEU A 249 -12.73 -71.06 23.12
N ALA A 250 -13.23 -71.23 21.88
CA ALA A 250 -14.13 -72.32 21.51
C ALA A 250 -13.45 -73.69 21.67
N GLN A 251 -12.18 -73.83 21.19
CA GLN A 251 -11.39 -75.05 21.31
C GLN A 251 -11.12 -75.36 22.78
N LEU A 252 -10.73 -74.42 23.60
CA LEU A 252 -10.50 -74.62 25.05
C LEU A 252 -11.80 -75.09 25.71
N LYS A 253 -12.93 -74.50 25.41
CA LYS A 253 -14.21 -74.94 25.97
C LYS A 253 -14.61 -76.35 25.58
N ASP A 254 -14.32 -76.72 24.34
CA ASP A 254 -14.52 -78.14 23.91
C ASP A 254 -13.59 -79.11 24.57
N GLN A 255 -12.32 -78.71 24.78
CA GLN A 255 -11.35 -79.53 25.55
C GLN A 255 -11.80 -79.67 27.02
N GLU A 256 -12.24 -78.61 27.67
CA GLU A 256 -12.80 -78.63 29.03
C GLU A 256 -14.00 -79.60 29.13
N LYS A 257 -14.93 -79.54 28.14
CA LYS A 257 -16.07 -80.41 28.08
C LYS A 257 -15.60 -81.92 27.94
N MET A 258 -14.66 -82.17 27.05
CA MET A 258 -14.14 -83.51 26.86
C MET A 258 -13.44 -84.02 28.10
N ALA A 259 -12.66 -83.19 28.78
CA ALA A 259 -12.01 -83.50 30.03
C ALA A 259 -13.02 -83.82 31.19
N ALA A 260 -14.08 -83.04 31.24
CA ALA A 260 -15.18 -83.27 32.23
C ALA A 260 -15.92 -84.58 31.94
N ILE A 261 -16.24 -84.87 30.67
CA ILE A 261 -16.85 -86.19 30.25
C ILE A 261 -15.89 -87.37 30.60
N GLY A 262 -14.61 -87.20 30.25
CA GLY A 262 -13.58 -88.21 30.58
C GLY A 262 -13.42 -88.43 32.05
N GLY A 263 -13.50 -87.35 32.86
CA GLY A 263 -13.51 -87.42 34.33
C GLY A 263 -14.72 -88.21 34.89
N MET A 264 -15.92 -87.89 34.38
CA MET A 264 -17.16 -88.55 34.73
C MET A 264 -17.11 -90.06 34.33
N ALA A 265 -16.70 -90.36 33.10
CA ALA A 265 -16.56 -91.73 32.60
C ALA A 265 -15.59 -92.58 33.48
N ARG A 266 -14.49 -91.99 33.92
CA ARG A 266 -13.53 -92.61 34.82
C ARG A 266 -14.09 -92.84 36.22
N GLY A 267 -14.87 -91.86 36.73
CA GLY A 267 -15.60 -92.01 38.00
C GLY A 267 -16.61 -93.18 37.98
N VAL A 268 -17.42 -93.16 36.90
CA VAL A 268 -18.45 -94.22 36.68
C VAL A 268 -17.77 -95.60 36.53
N ALA A 269 -16.68 -95.67 35.74
CA ALA A 269 -15.92 -96.96 35.57
C ALA A 269 -15.33 -97.42 36.89
N HIS A 270 -14.90 -96.49 37.78
CA HIS A 270 -14.41 -96.85 39.10
C HIS A 270 -15.49 -97.31 40.06
N GLU A 271 -16.65 -96.68 40.04
CA GLU A 271 -17.82 -97.02 40.83
C GLU A 271 -18.47 -98.37 40.39
N LEU A 272 -18.50 -98.62 39.09
CA LEU A 272 -19.01 -99.86 38.55
C LEU A 272 -17.97 -101.05 38.63
N GLY A 273 -16.68 -100.74 38.59
CA GLY A 273 -15.66 -101.71 38.69
C GLY A 273 -15.50 -102.31 40.13
N ALA A 274 -15.79 -101.53 41.17
CA ALA A 274 -15.72 -101.99 42.55
C ALA A 274 -16.78 -103.08 42.91
N PRO A 275 -18.03 -102.99 42.47
CA PRO A 275 -19.01 -104.09 42.74
C PRO A 275 -18.82 -105.32 41.83
N LEU A 276 -18.23 -105.13 40.63
CA LEU A 276 -17.97 -106.25 39.73
C LEU A 276 -16.81 -107.14 40.17
N SER A 277 -15.86 -106.69 40.97
CA SER A 277 -14.76 -107.41 41.53
C SER A 277 -15.12 -108.28 42.78
N VAL A 278 -16.39 -108.16 43.22
CA VAL A 278 -16.94 -108.95 44.38
C VAL A 278 -17.77 -110.16 43.93
N ILE A 279 -17.95 -110.34 42.57
CA ILE A 279 -18.79 -111.45 42.03
C ILE A 279 -17.93 -112.55 41.34
N ASP A 280 -16.60 -112.47 41.42
CA ASP A 280 -15.74 -113.56 40.95
C ASP A 280 -15.25 -114.42 42.16
#